data_194aa1cbe094bccedf5e2bea72089c3d
#
_entry.id   194aa1cbe094bccedf5e2bea72089c3d
#
_cell.length_a   1.000
_cell.length_b   1.000
_cell.length_c   1.000
_cell.angle_alpha   90.00
_cell.angle_beta   90.00
_cell.angle_gamma   90.00
#
_symmetry.space_group_name_H-M   'P 1'
#
loop_
_entity.id
_entity.type
_entity.pdbx_description
1 polymer ?
#
loop_
_entity_poly.entity_id
_entity_poly.type
_entity_poly.pdbx_seq_one_letter_code
_entity_poly.pdbx_strand_id
1 'polypeptide(L)'
;MILSEKGKPHTGGTVDTIANILKEKGTSVHHASGEVTVLAAVEMMSARRIGALMVCEEGRPIGIFSERDLMTRVILAGRDPATTTVEEVMSKDVIFVEPTTRTEEAMAVMTERRCRHLPVVSEGRVVGLISIGDLVRWVSRDQQFQIRQLEDYICGKYPG
;
A
#
# COMPACT_ATOMS: atom_id res chain seq x y z
N MET A 1 -10.50 -14.76 11.12
CA MET A 1 -11.97 -14.81 11.18
C MET A 1 -12.53 -13.80 10.21
N ILE A 2 -13.17 -14.29 9.18
CA ILE A 2 -13.78 -13.45 8.16
C ILE A 2 -15.13 -12.99 8.69
N LEU A 3 -15.23 -11.75 9.11
CA LEU A 3 -16.51 -11.12 9.33
C LEU A 3 -17.05 -10.67 7.99
N SER A 4 -17.80 -11.53 7.34
CA SER A 4 -18.64 -11.15 6.21
C SER A 4 -19.83 -10.38 6.77
N GLU A 5 -19.63 -9.14 7.09
CA GLU A 5 -20.75 -8.24 7.23
C GLU A 5 -21.20 -7.87 5.82
N LYS A 6 -22.27 -8.50 5.39
CA LYS A 6 -23.04 -8.01 4.26
C LYS A 6 -23.40 -6.57 4.57
N GLY A 7 -22.78 -5.67 3.86
CA GLY A 7 -22.93 -4.25 4.09
C GLY A 7 -24.38 -3.83 4.08
N LYS A 8 -24.83 -3.35 5.21
CA LYS A 8 -26.01 -2.50 5.23
C LYS A 8 -25.64 -1.21 4.50
N PRO A 9 -26.52 -0.69 3.67
CA PRO A 9 -26.26 0.60 3.05
C PRO A 9 -26.14 1.62 4.17
N HIS A 10 -24.93 2.08 4.41
CA HIS A 10 -24.74 3.18 5.32
C HIS A 10 -25.26 4.43 4.64
N THR A 11 -26.35 4.95 5.16
CA THR A 11 -26.74 6.32 4.92
C THR A 11 -25.65 7.21 5.48
N GLY A 12 -24.67 7.58 4.65
CA GLY A 12 -23.62 8.49 5.06
C GLY A 12 -22.20 8.00 4.92
N GLY A 13 -21.95 6.95 4.16
CA GLY A 13 -20.60 6.52 3.84
C GLY A 13 -20.53 5.03 3.59
N THR A 14 -20.10 4.67 2.42
CA THR A 14 -19.66 3.31 2.14
C THR A 14 -18.49 2.99 3.07
N VAL A 15 -18.53 1.81 3.70
CA VAL A 15 -17.36 1.31 4.42
C VAL A 15 -16.27 1.06 3.39
N ASP A 16 -15.27 1.93 3.38
CA ASP A 16 -14.18 1.81 2.45
C ASP A 16 -13.21 0.73 2.90
N THR A 17 -12.93 -0.18 2.00
CA THR A 17 -11.97 -1.25 2.18
C THR A 17 -10.79 -1.09 1.23
N ILE A 18 -9.73 -1.82 1.53
CA ILE A 18 -8.55 -1.87 0.65
C ILE A 18 -8.92 -2.32 -0.76
N ALA A 19 -9.92 -3.22 -0.89
CA ALA A 19 -10.41 -3.66 -2.20
C ALA A 19 -10.87 -2.48 -3.08
N ASN A 20 -11.49 -1.47 -2.49
CA ASN A 20 -11.95 -0.28 -3.22
C ASN A 20 -10.77 0.52 -3.77
N ILE A 21 -9.71 0.67 -3.01
CA ILE A 21 -8.49 1.34 -3.46
C ILE A 21 -7.82 0.57 -4.58
N LEU A 22 -7.75 -0.76 -4.46
CA LEU A 22 -7.15 -1.62 -5.49
C LEU A 22 -7.91 -1.59 -6.80
N LYS A 23 -9.22 -1.41 -6.78
CA LYS A 23 -10.03 -1.26 -8.00
C LYS A 23 -9.61 -0.05 -8.82
N GLU A 24 -9.28 1.05 -8.17
CA GLU A 24 -8.81 2.27 -8.85
C GLU A 24 -7.32 2.20 -9.19
N LYS A 25 -6.51 1.78 -8.24
CA LYS A 25 -5.05 1.71 -8.39
C LYS A 25 -4.62 0.61 -9.36
N GLY A 26 -5.35 -0.48 -9.41
CA GLY A 26 -4.97 -1.70 -10.09
C GLY A 26 -4.29 -2.69 -9.14
N THR A 27 -4.26 -3.94 -9.57
CA THR A 27 -3.72 -5.07 -8.81
C THR A 27 -2.30 -5.47 -9.23
N SER A 28 -1.69 -4.72 -10.15
CA SER A 28 -0.32 -4.94 -10.56
C SER A 28 0.63 -4.67 -9.41
N VAL A 29 1.29 -5.71 -8.93
CA VAL A 29 2.33 -5.61 -7.92
C VAL A 29 3.68 -5.78 -8.60
N HIS A 30 4.53 -4.78 -8.45
CA HIS A 30 5.90 -4.88 -8.90
C HIS A 30 6.70 -5.64 -7.86
N HIS A 31 7.33 -6.70 -8.29
CA HIS A 31 8.12 -7.57 -7.43
C HIS A 31 9.47 -7.89 -8.07
N ALA A 32 10.40 -8.24 -7.24
CA ALA A 32 11.74 -8.67 -7.65
C ALA A 32 12.12 -9.93 -6.87
N SER A 33 13.06 -10.70 -7.43
CA SER A 33 13.72 -11.76 -6.69
C SER A 33 14.69 -11.17 -5.66
N GLY A 34 14.90 -11.87 -4.55
CA GLY A 34 15.89 -11.46 -3.56
C GLY A 34 17.33 -11.44 -4.08
N GLU A 35 17.62 -12.15 -5.16
CA GLU A 35 18.94 -12.25 -5.78
C GLU A 35 19.32 -11.04 -6.64
N VAL A 36 18.37 -10.19 -7.02
CA VAL A 36 18.69 -9.00 -7.81
C VAL A 36 19.52 -8.01 -6.99
N THR A 37 20.37 -7.25 -7.65
CA THR A 37 21.15 -6.23 -6.98
C THR A 37 20.26 -5.06 -6.54
N VAL A 38 20.69 -4.37 -5.51
CA VAL A 38 20.04 -3.12 -5.08
C VAL A 38 19.96 -2.13 -6.22
N LEU A 39 21.02 -2.01 -7.01
CA LEU A 39 21.04 -1.11 -8.17
C LEU A 39 19.94 -1.46 -9.18
N ALA A 40 19.79 -2.74 -9.53
CA ALA A 40 18.73 -3.18 -10.43
C ALA A 40 17.33 -2.89 -9.87
N ALA A 41 17.14 -3.11 -8.56
CA ALA A 41 15.87 -2.79 -7.90
C ALA A 41 15.57 -1.29 -7.92
N VAL A 42 16.57 -0.45 -7.67
CA VAL A 42 16.43 1.01 -7.71
C VAL A 42 16.10 1.50 -9.11
N GLU A 43 16.74 0.95 -10.13
CA GLU A 43 16.42 1.25 -11.53
C GLU A 43 14.97 0.92 -11.86
N MET A 44 14.48 -0.23 -11.39
CA MET A 44 13.08 -0.64 -11.56
C MET A 44 12.13 0.31 -10.85
N MET A 45 12.44 0.66 -9.61
CA MET A 45 11.63 1.59 -8.81
C MET A 45 11.56 2.98 -9.45
N SER A 46 12.69 3.48 -9.92
CA SER A 46 12.78 4.76 -10.59
C SER A 46 11.98 4.78 -11.90
N ALA A 47 12.14 3.78 -12.74
CA ALA A 47 11.44 3.67 -14.02
C ALA A 47 9.91 3.61 -13.84
N ARG A 48 9.45 3.02 -12.77
CA ARG A 48 8.01 2.84 -12.47
C ARG A 48 7.46 3.86 -11.49
N ARG A 49 8.30 4.74 -10.99
CA ARG A 49 7.94 5.79 -10.01
C ARG A 49 7.26 5.22 -8.76
N ILE A 50 7.82 4.16 -8.23
CA ILE A 50 7.34 3.51 -7.01
C ILE A 50 8.38 3.59 -5.91
N GLY A 51 7.91 3.66 -4.67
CA GLY A 51 8.77 3.79 -3.49
C GLY A 51 9.13 2.48 -2.80
N ALA A 52 8.58 1.38 -3.27
CA ALA A 52 8.84 0.06 -2.70
C ALA A 52 8.58 -1.05 -3.70
N LEU A 53 9.29 -2.17 -3.53
CA LEU A 53 9.12 -3.41 -4.28
C LEU A 53 8.82 -4.55 -3.32
N MET A 54 7.90 -5.42 -3.71
CA MET A 54 7.78 -6.72 -3.07
C MET A 54 8.97 -7.60 -3.48
N VAL A 55 9.53 -8.29 -2.51
CA VAL A 55 10.56 -9.29 -2.77
C VAL A 55 9.92 -10.65 -2.62
N CYS A 56 9.96 -11.44 -3.69
CA CYS A 56 9.31 -12.74 -3.74
C CYS A 56 10.30 -13.83 -4.09
N GLU A 57 10.06 -15.01 -3.55
CA GLU A 57 10.77 -16.23 -3.89
C GLU A 57 9.72 -17.31 -4.19
N GLU A 58 9.83 -17.92 -5.36
CA GLU A 58 8.86 -18.93 -5.83
C GLU A 58 7.39 -18.46 -5.71
N GLY A 59 7.14 -17.19 -6.05
CA GLY A 59 5.81 -16.58 -5.99
C GLY A 59 5.33 -16.21 -4.59
N ARG A 60 6.15 -16.45 -3.55
CA ARG A 60 5.82 -16.11 -2.16
C ARG A 60 6.53 -14.84 -1.73
N PRO A 61 5.85 -13.93 -1.05
CA PRO A 61 6.50 -12.74 -0.51
C PRO A 61 7.46 -13.12 0.62
N ILE A 62 8.72 -12.69 0.51
CA ILE A 62 9.74 -12.90 1.53
C ILE A 62 10.16 -11.61 2.21
N GLY A 63 9.84 -10.47 1.65
CA GLY A 63 10.19 -9.19 2.20
C GLY A 63 9.70 -8.04 1.35
N ILE A 64 10.03 -6.85 1.77
CA ILE A 64 9.80 -5.61 1.03
C ILE A 64 11.08 -4.78 1.02
N PHE A 65 11.40 -4.20 -0.13
CA PHE A 65 12.51 -3.28 -0.29
C PHE A 65 11.98 -1.89 -0.61
N SER A 66 12.31 -0.92 0.23
CA SER A 66 11.80 0.45 0.13
C SER A 66 12.92 1.47 -0.03
N GLU A 67 12.54 2.70 -0.41
CA GLU A 67 13.47 3.85 -0.43
C GLU A 67 14.18 4.03 0.92
N ARG A 68 13.49 3.77 2.02
CA ARG A 68 14.06 3.85 3.35
C ARG A 68 15.16 2.80 3.56
N ASP A 69 14.95 1.58 3.07
CA ASP A 69 15.96 0.51 3.14
C ASP A 69 17.20 0.90 2.32
N LEU A 70 16.99 1.48 1.15
CA LEU A 70 18.09 2.01 0.33
C LEU A 70 18.91 3.04 1.12
N MET A 71 18.25 3.99 1.73
CA MET A 71 18.91 5.04 2.50
C MET A 71 19.65 4.49 3.71
N THR A 72 18.98 3.71 4.54
CA THR A 72 19.49 3.31 5.86
C THR A 72 20.37 2.07 5.84
N ARG A 73 20.04 1.10 5.01
CA ARG A 73 20.70 -0.22 5.00
C ARG A 73 21.72 -0.39 3.89
N VAL A 74 21.69 0.50 2.89
CA VAL A 74 22.65 0.47 1.79
C VAL A 74 23.58 1.68 1.87
N ILE A 75 23.06 2.88 1.65
CA ILE A 75 23.88 4.10 1.57
C ILE A 75 24.56 4.41 2.92
N LEU A 76 23.78 4.57 3.98
CA LEU A 76 24.35 4.88 5.31
C LEU A 76 25.18 3.73 5.90
N ALA A 77 24.89 2.51 5.50
CA ALA A 77 25.68 1.34 5.92
C ALA A 77 26.96 1.15 5.09
N GLY A 78 27.20 1.98 4.08
CA GLY A 78 28.40 1.92 3.25
C GLY A 78 28.44 0.72 2.31
N ARG A 79 27.29 0.14 1.97
CA ARG A 79 27.23 -0.98 1.03
C ARG A 79 27.21 -0.49 -0.42
N ASP A 80 27.82 -1.26 -1.31
CA ASP A 80 27.79 -0.99 -2.73
C ASP A 80 26.49 -1.49 -3.36
N PRO A 81 25.64 -0.62 -3.92
CA PRO A 81 24.40 -1.04 -4.57
C PRO A 81 24.58 -2.03 -5.72
N ALA A 82 25.71 -1.96 -6.41
CA ALA A 82 25.97 -2.82 -7.56
C ALA A 82 26.30 -4.27 -7.18
N THR A 83 26.73 -4.51 -5.96
CA THR A 83 27.14 -5.85 -5.47
C THR A 83 26.32 -6.37 -4.33
N THR A 84 25.50 -5.53 -3.71
CA THR A 84 24.58 -5.93 -2.62
C THR A 84 23.30 -6.45 -3.22
N THR A 85 22.81 -7.60 -2.73
CA THR A 85 21.50 -8.13 -3.14
C THR A 85 20.38 -7.53 -2.33
N VAL A 86 19.20 -7.46 -2.90
CA VAL A 86 18.00 -6.96 -2.23
C VAL A 86 17.68 -7.80 -0.97
N GLU A 87 17.88 -9.10 -1.04
CA GLU A 87 17.63 -10.01 0.08
C GLU A 87 18.46 -9.66 1.33
N GLU A 88 19.68 -9.15 1.14
CA GLU A 88 20.57 -8.77 2.25
C GLU A 88 20.07 -7.54 3.02
N VAL A 89 19.28 -6.68 2.37
CA VAL A 89 18.90 -5.37 2.91
C VAL A 89 17.40 -5.12 2.99
N MET A 90 16.58 -6.02 2.51
CA MET A 90 15.12 -5.89 2.58
C MET A 90 14.61 -5.97 4.01
N SER A 91 13.44 -5.43 4.24
CA SER A 91 12.70 -5.63 5.48
C SER A 91 11.96 -6.96 5.41
N LYS A 92 12.20 -7.83 6.41
CA LYS A 92 11.62 -9.18 6.47
C LYS A 92 10.35 -9.26 7.30
N ASP A 93 10.19 -8.36 8.26
CA ASP A 93 8.99 -8.28 9.10
C ASP A 93 7.87 -7.55 8.32
N VAL A 94 7.28 -8.28 7.38
CA VAL A 94 6.24 -7.74 6.52
C VAL A 94 4.88 -7.97 7.15
N ILE A 95 4.13 -6.89 7.35
CA ILE A 95 2.76 -6.93 7.82
C ILE A 95 1.86 -6.89 6.61
N PHE A 96 0.91 -7.81 6.55
CA PHE A 96 -0.04 -7.93 5.46
C PHE A 96 -1.41 -7.45 5.89
N VAL A 97 -2.17 -6.93 4.95
CA VAL A 97 -3.60 -6.68 5.10
C VAL A 97 -4.36 -7.48 4.04
N GLU A 98 -5.64 -7.65 4.26
CA GLU A 98 -6.52 -8.33 3.31
C GLU A 98 -7.32 -7.31 2.51
N PRO A 99 -7.88 -7.69 1.35
CA PRO A 99 -8.75 -6.78 0.59
C PRO A 99 -9.95 -6.29 1.39
N THR A 100 -10.42 -7.09 2.34
CA THR A 100 -11.56 -6.76 3.21
C THR A 100 -11.19 -5.83 4.37
N THR A 101 -9.90 -5.59 4.60
CA THR A 101 -9.44 -4.67 5.64
C THR A 101 -9.95 -3.26 5.34
N ARG A 102 -10.47 -2.59 6.36
CA ARG A 102 -10.96 -1.22 6.25
C ARG A 102 -9.78 -0.24 6.07
N THR A 103 -10.01 0.81 5.33
CA THR A 103 -8.97 1.83 5.11
C THR A 103 -8.48 2.43 6.42
N GLU A 104 -9.37 2.65 7.38
CA GLU A 104 -9.04 3.17 8.70
C GLU A 104 -8.12 2.22 9.48
N GLU A 105 -8.39 0.92 9.41
CA GLU A 105 -7.54 -0.10 10.05
C GLU A 105 -6.15 -0.13 9.41
N ALA A 106 -6.08 -0.03 8.10
CA ALA A 106 -4.80 0.01 7.39
C ALA A 106 -3.98 1.25 7.79
N MET A 107 -4.62 2.41 7.91
CA MET A 107 -3.96 3.63 8.38
C MET A 107 -3.44 3.47 9.82
N ALA A 108 -4.23 2.86 10.69
CA ALA A 108 -3.83 2.60 12.07
C ALA A 108 -2.62 1.66 12.14
N VAL A 109 -2.60 0.61 11.32
CA VAL A 109 -1.47 -0.32 11.21
C VAL A 109 -0.21 0.40 10.74
N MET A 110 -0.31 1.23 9.71
CA MET A 110 0.83 1.99 9.20
C MET A 110 1.39 2.95 10.26
N THR A 111 0.53 3.61 11.00
CA THR A 111 0.91 4.54 12.07
C THR A 111 1.56 3.80 13.23
N GLU A 112 0.95 2.73 13.70
CA GLU A 112 1.43 1.93 14.83
C GLU A 112 2.77 1.25 14.52
N ARG A 113 2.89 0.69 13.34
CA ARG A 113 4.08 -0.04 12.90
C ARG A 113 5.10 0.83 12.18
N ARG A 114 4.81 2.11 11.98
CA ARG A 114 5.68 3.05 11.29
C ARG A 114 6.14 2.57 9.91
N CYS A 115 5.24 1.92 9.19
CA CYS A 115 5.48 1.49 7.82
C CYS A 115 4.64 2.32 6.85
N ARG A 116 5.16 2.54 5.65
CA ARG A 116 4.49 3.35 4.61
C ARG A 116 3.86 2.51 3.51
N HIS A 117 4.07 1.22 3.54
CA HIS A 117 3.58 0.28 2.54
C HIS A 117 3.03 -0.96 3.22
N LEU A 118 1.88 -1.41 2.76
CA LEU A 118 1.26 -2.64 3.23
C LEU A 118 0.95 -3.53 2.04
N PRO A 119 1.56 -4.70 1.95
CA PRO A 119 1.14 -5.71 1.00
C PRO A 119 -0.26 -6.20 1.31
N VAL A 120 -1.04 -6.39 0.26
CA VAL A 120 -2.38 -6.95 0.34
C VAL A 120 -2.34 -8.39 -0.10
N VAL A 121 -2.77 -9.28 0.77
CA VAL A 121 -2.73 -10.73 0.54
C VAL A 121 -4.14 -11.28 0.54
N SER A 122 -4.43 -12.10 -0.46
CA SER A 122 -5.67 -12.86 -0.55
C SER A 122 -5.32 -14.30 -0.92
N GLU A 123 -5.85 -15.25 -0.16
CA GLU A 123 -5.60 -16.67 -0.37
C GLU A 123 -4.11 -17.04 -0.45
N GLY A 124 -3.29 -16.45 0.41
CA GLY A 124 -1.86 -16.69 0.47
C GLY A 124 -1.02 -16.04 -0.63
N ARG A 125 -1.63 -15.22 -1.49
CA ARG A 125 -0.96 -14.53 -2.59
C ARG A 125 -1.03 -13.02 -2.45
N VAL A 126 0.03 -12.35 -2.85
CA VAL A 126 0.04 -10.88 -2.91
C VAL A 126 -0.82 -10.43 -4.08
N VAL A 127 -1.87 -9.69 -3.79
CA VAL A 127 -2.80 -9.15 -4.79
C VAL A 127 -2.67 -7.63 -4.97
N GLY A 128 -1.88 -6.98 -4.15
CA GLY A 128 -1.68 -5.54 -4.25
C GLY A 128 -0.64 -5.04 -3.25
N LEU A 129 -0.29 -3.77 -3.40
CA LEU A 129 0.56 -3.04 -2.48
C LEU A 129 -0.06 -1.65 -2.27
N ILE A 130 -0.38 -1.34 -1.03
CA ILE A 130 -0.97 -0.06 -0.65
C ILE A 130 0.08 0.81 0.04
N SER A 131 0.23 2.04 -0.43
CA SER A 131 1.09 3.03 0.21
C SER A 131 0.29 3.97 1.11
N ILE A 132 0.98 4.66 2.03
CA ILE A 132 0.34 5.73 2.81
C ILE A 132 -0.22 6.83 1.90
N GLY A 133 0.43 7.12 0.79
CA GLY A 133 -0.07 8.07 -0.20
C GLY A 133 -1.40 7.65 -0.83
N ASP A 134 -1.57 6.36 -1.09
CA ASP A 134 -2.84 5.81 -1.60
C ASP A 134 -3.98 6.04 -0.60
N LEU A 135 -3.72 5.77 0.68
CA LEU A 135 -4.71 5.94 1.75
C LEU A 135 -5.06 7.41 1.96
N VAL A 136 -4.06 8.28 1.98
CA VAL A 136 -4.27 9.73 2.15
C VAL A 136 -5.10 10.29 0.99
N ARG A 137 -4.80 9.91 -0.23
CA ARG A 137 -5.59 10.34 -1.39
C ARG A 137 -7.02 9.86 -1.33
N TRP A 138 -7.22 8.63 -0.92
CA TRP A 138 -8.56 8.06 -0.77
C TRP A 138 -9.39 8.81 0.27
N VAL A 139 -8.84 9.01 1.45
CA VAL A 139 -9.51 9.73 2.55
C VAL A 139 -9.78 11.19 2.17
N SER A 140 -8.84 11.86 1.50
CA SER A 140 -9.02 13.25 1.05
C SER A 140 -10.15 13.39 0.03
N ARG A 141 -10.30 12.46 -0.88
CA ARG A 141 -11.43 12.44 -1.83
C ARG A 141 -12.76 12.30 -1.12
N ASP A 142 -12.85 11.38 -0.18
CA ASP A 142 -14.06 11.15 0.60
C ASP A 142 -14.46 12.42 1.37
N GLN A 143 -13.52 13.05 2.04
CA GLN A 143 -13.73 14.31 2.76
C GLN A 143 -14.18 15.43 1.82
N GLN A 144 -13.58 15.58 0.66
CA GLN A 144 -13.98 16.57 -0.33
C GLN A 144 -15.39 16.33 -0.83
N PHE A 145 -15.74 15.09 -1.07
CA PHE A 145 -17.09 14.72 -1.46
C PHE A 145 -18.12 15.09 -0.40
N GLN A 146 -17.83 14.78 0.86
CA GLN A 146 -18.69 15.14 1.98
C GLN A 146 -18.85 16.64 2.13
N ILE A 147 -17.78 17.41 1.99
CA ILE A 147 -17.82 18.88 2.04
C ILE A 147 -18.69 19.43 0.93
N ARG A 148 -18.56 18.95 -0.29
CA ARG A 148 -19.42 19.38 -1.42
C ARG A 148 -20.87 19.08 -1.17
N GLN A 149 -21.22 17.93 -0.65
CA GLN A 149 -22.59 17.59 -0.30
C GLN A 149 -23.17 18.55 0.73
N LEU A 150 -22.40 18.90 1.76
CA LEU A 150 -22.80 19.86 2.77
C LEU A 150 -22.97 21.27 2.18
N GLU A 151 -22.06 21.70 1.34
CA GLU A 151 -22.15 22.99 0.64
C GLU A 151 -23.40 23.07 -0.25
N ASP A 152 -23.66 22.04 -1.03
CA ASP A 152 -24.83 21.97 -1.89
C ASP A 152 -26.13 21.99 -1.08
N TYR A 153 -26.17 21.33 0.05
CA TYR A 153 -27.30 21.33 0.96
C TYR A 153 -27.54 22.72 1.57
N ILE A 154 -26.48 23.39 2.05
CA ILE A 154 -26.56 24.73 2.63
C ILE A 154 -26.94 25.79 1.60
N CYS A 155 -26.42 25.67 0.37
CA CYS A 155 -26.68 26.59 -0.72
C CYS A 155 -27.99 26.31 -1.47
N GLY A 156 -28.77 25.30 -1.09
CA GLY A 156 -30.03 24.93 -1.75
C GLY A 156 -29.84 24.36 -3.14
N LYS A 157 -28.64 23.91 -3.51
CA LYS A 157 -28.33 23.32 -4.82
C LYS A 157 -28.60 21.82 -4.88
N TYR A 158 -29.02 21.24 -3.78
CA TYR A 158 -29.36 19.83 -3.73
C TYR A 158 -30.64 19.61 -4.53
N PRO A 159 -30.64 18.72 -5.53
CA PRO A 159 -31.90 18.33 -6.17
C PRO A 159 -32.69 17.54 -5.12
N GLY A 160 -33.62 18.24 -4.52
CA GLY A 160 -34.49 17.70 -3.48
C GLY A 160 -35.37 16.62 -4.01
#